data_fedb6bdf8a58b2490a4f619bb4aabc34
#
_entry.id   fedb6bdf8a58b2490a4f619bb4aabc34
#
_cell.length_a   1.000
_cell.length_b   1.000
_cell.length_c   1.000
_cell.angle_alpha   90.00
_cell.angle_beta   90.00
_cell.angle_gamma   90.00
#
_symmetry.space_group_name_H-M   'P 1'
#
loop_
_entity.id
_entity.type
_entity.pdbx_description
1 polymer ?
#
loop_
_entity_poly.entity_id
_entity_poly.type
_entity_poly.pdbx_seq_one_letter_code
_entity_poly.pdbx_strand_id
1 'polypeptide(L)'
;TKLHLVWRLMPRSLKRLLLVDCLVRFGSAMAAIYVVLWVINVCGKTPLEFGALISLQTVIAIVGYLPAAYLADRWGRQPFILATFAFFTLFPLSLVLLPSKWLFLAFVVGGLREIGEPARKARIVDLAEETHRGRIIGLYYQIRGFTTIPAPLLGGLLWHYGYSWPFILGGIASGLGLVLYAMNPRLSDHMA
;
A
#
# COMPACT_ATOMS: atom_id res chain seq x y z
N THR A 1 3.46 -7.23 -28.55
CA THR A 1 4.00 -5.90 -28.21
C THR A 1 5.23 -6.12 -27.35
N LYS A 2 6.43 -5.64 -27.79
CA LYS A 2 7.68 -5.87 -27.04
C LYS A 2 7.65 -5.04 -25.75
N LEU A 3 7.57 -5.67 -24.58
CA LEU A 3 7.47 -5.05 -23.26
C LEU A 3 8.55 -3.97 -23.01
N HIS A 4 9.78 -4.19 -23.54
CA HIS A 4 10.86 -3.22 -23.42
C HIS A 4 10.57 -1.89 -24.14
N LEU A 5 9.76 -1.91 -25.21
CA LEU A 5 9.37 -0.70 -25.93
C LEU A 5 8.39 0.12 -25.07
N VAL A 6 7.39 -0.52 -24.47
CA VAL A 6 6.43 0.13 -23.55
C VAL A 6 7.16 0.70 -22.33
N TRP A 7 8.16 -0.02 -21.80
CA TRP A 7 9.00 0.50 -20.71
C TRP A 7 9.76 1.78 -21.08
N ARG A 8 10.26 1.87 -22.31
CA ARG A 8 10.93 3.10 -22.80
C ARG A 8 9.97 4.28 -22.92
N LEU A 9 8.73 4.04 -23.31
CA LEU A 9 7.68 5.05 -23.42
C LEU A 9 7.19 5.57 -22.04
N MET A 10 7.44 4.80 -20.97
CA MET A 10 7.01 5.18 -19.62
C MET A 10 7.84 6.36 -19.11
N PRO A 11 7.22 7.49 -18.71
CA PRO A 11 7.91 8.66 -18.17
C PRO A 11 8.72 8.34 -16.91
N ARG A 12 9.78 9.09 -16.67
CA ARG A 12 10.64 8.92 -15.49
C ARG A 12 9.89 9.09 -14.17
N SER A 13 8.93 10.01 -14.10
CA SER A 13 8.06 10.23 -12.96
C SER A 13 7.21 8.99 -12.64
N LEU A 14 6.63 8.36 -13.67
CA LEU A 14 5.83 7.15 -13.50
C LEU A 14 6.69 5.93 -13.10
N LYS A 15 7.92 5.81 -13.62
CA LYS A 15 8.87 4.76 -13.20
C LYS A 15 9.26 4.90 -11.73
N ARG A 16 9.45 6.14 -11.24
CA ARG A 16 9.72 6.42 -9.82
C ARG A 16 8.53 6.09 -8.94
N LEU A 17 7.32 6.50 -9.36
CA LEU A 17 6.10 6.13 -8.65
C LEU A 17 5.93 4.61 -8.58
N LEU A 18 6.22 3.90 -9.67
CA LEU A 18 6.19 2.44 -9.73
C LEU A 18 7.16 1.81 -8.72
N LEU A 19 8.40 2.30 -8.64
CA LEU A 19 9.40 1.80 -7.68
C LEU A 19 8.89 1.92 -6.25
N VAL A 20 8.38 3.10 -5.89
CA VAL A 20 7.83 3.36 -4.55
C VAL A 20 6.62 2.45 -4.28
N ASP A 21 5.70 2.36 -5.23
CA ASP A 21 4.50 1.52 -5.11
C ASP A 21 4.86 0.03 -4.97
N CYS A 22 5.88 -0.44 -5.69
CA CYS A 22 6.41 -1.79 -5.54
C CYS A 22 6.95 -2.04 -4.13
N LEU A 23 7.73 -1.12 -3.54
CA LEU A 23 8.27 -1.25 -2.19
C LEU A 23 7.15 -1.28 -1.14
N VAL A 24 6.21 -0.34 -1.22
CA VAL A 24 5.07 -0.27 -0.29
C VAL A 24 4.20 -1.53 -0.38
N ARG A 25 3.89 -1.98 -1.58
CA ARG A 25 3.06 -3.17 -1.80
C ARG A 25 3.78 -4.46 -1.44
N PHE A 26 5.08 -4.54 -1.69
CA PHE A 26 5.91 -5.68 -1.27
C PHE A 26 5.90 -5.83 0.25
N GLY A 27 6.17 -4.74 0.99
CA GLY A 27 6.13 -4.76 2.45
C GLY A 27 4.75 -5.14 3.00
N SER A 28 3.68 -4.56 2.43
CA SER A 28 2.31 -4.92 2.82
C SER A 28 1.98 -6.39 2.52
N ALA A 29 2.36 -6.91 1.35
CA ALA A 29 2.10 -8.29 0.95
C ALA A 29 2.84 -9.31 1.82
N MET A 30 4.04 -8.96 2.30
CA MET A 30 4.82 -9.78 3.23
C MET A 30 4.06 -10.08 4.54
N ALA A 31 3.32 -9.09 5.05
CA ALA A 31 2.55 -9.20 6.28
C ALA A 31 1.13 -9.73 6.07
N ALA A 32 0.52 -9.51 4.91
CA ALA A 32 -0.93 -9.61 4.68
C ALA A 32 -1.54 -10.96 5.07
N ILE A 33 -0.92 -12.07 4.67
CA ILE A 33 -1.42 -13.43 4.94
C ILE A 33 -1.28 -13.77 6.43
N TYR A 34 -0.29 -13.21 7.11
CA TYR A 34 0.03 -13.50 8.50
C TYR A 34 -0.82 -12.70 9.49
N VAL A 35 -1.61 -11.72 9.05
CA VAL A 35 -2.52 -10.94 9.90
C VAL A 35 -3.52 -11.85 10.62
N VAL A 36 -4.14 -12.79 9.92
CA VAL A 36 -5.10 -13.73 10.53
C VAL A 36 -4.42 -14.61 11.56
N LEU A 37 -3.22 -15.13 11.27
CA LEU A 37 -2.46 -15.96 12.18
C LEU A 37 -2.02 -15.17 13.42
N TRP A 38 -1.60 -13.93 13.25
CA TRP A 38 -1.26 -13.03 14.34
C TRP A 38 -2.44 -12.79 15.28
N VAL A 39 -3.59 -12.40 14.72
CA VAL A 39 -4.78 -12.07 15.51
C VAL A 39 -5.31 -13.27 16.27
N ILE A 40 -5.37 -14.45 15.64
CA ILE A 40 -5.94 -15.66 16.27
C ILE A 40 -4.90 -16.31 17.18
N ASN A 41 -3.68 -16.59 16.69
CA ASN A 41 -2.74 -17.43 17.42
C ASN A 41 -1.88 -16.65 18.44
N VAL A 42 -1.59 -15.36 18.15
CA VAL A 42 -0.73 -14.55 19.02
C VAL A 42 -1.56 -13.64 19.93
N CYS A 43 -2.59 -12.98 19.38
CA CYS A 43 -3.47 -12.10 20.19
C CYS A 43 -4.60 -12.86 20.90
N GLY A 44 -4.79 -14.16 20.64
CA GLY A 44 -5.80 -15.00 21.30
C GLY A 44 -7.24 -14.65 20.93
N LYS A 45 -7.47 -14.06 19.76
CA LYS A 45 -8.80 -13.69 19.29
C LYS A 45 -9.51 -14.82 18.60
N THR A 46 -10.84 -14.85 18.69
CA THR A 46 -11.67 -15.82 17.97
C THR A 46 -11.78 -15.46 16.49
N PRO A 47 -12.11 -16.42 15.61
CA PRO A 47 -12.41 -16.13 14.19
C PRO A 47 -13.53 -15.10 14.01
N LEU A 48 -14.53 -15.08 14.91
CA LEU A 48 -15.62 -14.11 14.88
C LEU A 48 -15.12 -12.69 15.18
N GLU A 49 -14.28 -12.52 16.20
CA GLU A 49 -13.66 -11.23 16.52
C GLU A 49 -12.77 -10.76 15.36
N PHE A 50 -12.01 -11.64 14.73
CA PHE A 50 -11.24 -11.32 13.53
C PHE A 50 -12.15 -10.87 12.39
N GLY A 51 -13.25 -11.56 12.13
CA GLY A 51 -14.26 -11.16 11.15
C GLY A 51 -14.82 -9.76 11.42
N ALA A 52 -15.12 -9.43 12.68
CA ALA A 52 -15.58 -8.11 13.09
C ALA A 52 -14.51 -7.03 12.84
N LEU A 53 -13.23 -7.31 13.10
CA LEU A 53 -12.11 -6.40 12.82
C LEU A 53 -11.94 -6.14 11.32
N ILE A 54 -12.04 -7.17 10.49
CA ILE A 54 -12.01 -7.04 9.01
C ILE A 54 -13.21 -6.23 8.51
N SER A 55 -14.40 -6.46 9.08
CA SER A 55 -15.61 -5.69 8.75
C SER A 55 -15.43 -4.21 9.10
N LEU A 56 -14.90 -3.90 10.28
CA LEU A 56 -14.55 -2.53 10.69
C LEU A 56 -13.59 -1.88 9.69
N GLN A 57 -12.50 -2.58 9.34
CA GLN A 57 -11.52 -2.12 8.36
C GLN A 57 -12.18 -1.80 7.01
N THR A 58 -13.07 -2.68 6.55
CA THR A 58 -13.77 -2.54 5.26
C THR A 58 -14.73 -1.34 5.28
N VAL A 59 -15.50 -1.17 6.36
CA VAL A 59 -16.40 -0.02 6.52
C VAL A 59 -15.61 1.30 6.46
N ILE A 60 -14.49 1.39 7.19
CA ILE A 60 -13.64 2.58 7.17
C ILE A 60 -13.10 2.85 5.77
N ALA A 61 -12.65 1.81 5.06
CA ALA A 61 -12.16 1.94 3.69
C ALA A 61 -13.25 2.48 2.74
N ILE A 62 -14.47 1.92 2.80
CA ILE A 62 -15.59 2.34 1.96
C ILE A 62 -16.03 3.77 2.28
N VAL A 63 -16.23 4.08 3.56
CA VAL A 63 -16.68 5.41 4.00
C VAL A 63 -15.63 6.48 3.70
N GLY A 64 -14.34 6.16 3.84
CA GLY A 64 -13.24 7.08 3.57
C GLY A 64 -12.94 7.31 2.09
N TYR A 65 -13.29 6.36 1.22
CA TYR A 65 -12.87 6.36 -0.19
C TYR A 65 -13.41 7.55 -1.00
N LEU A 66 -14.73 7.79 -0.93
CA LEU A 66 -15.38 8.87 -1.70
C LEU A 66 -15.02 10.28 -1.20
N PRO A 67 -15.09 10.57 0.12
CA PRO A 67 -14.64 11.87 0.63
C PRO A 67 -13.19 12.17 0.32
N ALA A 68 -12.31 11.15 0.45
CA ALA A 68 -10.90 11.31 0.15
C ALA A 68 -10.64 11.58 -1.34
N ALA A 69 -11.37 10.93 -2.24
CA ALA A 69 -11.29 11.21 -3.68
C ALA A 69 -11.68 12.67 -3.98
N TYR A 70 -12.81 13.13 -3.44
CA TYR A 70 -13.27 14.52 -3.62
C TYR A 70 -12.28 15.54 -3.05
N LEU A 71 -11.75 15.30 -1.87
CA LEU A 71 -10.76 16.19 -1.24
C LEU A 71 -9.42 16.17 -1.99
N ALA A 72 -9.02 15.04 -2.54
CA ALA A 72 -7.80 14.92 -3.34
C ALA A 72 -7.86 15.74 -4.64
N ASP A 73 -9.04 15.82 -5.24
CA ASP A 73 -9.24 16.66 -6.43
C ASP A 73 -9.23 18.17 -6.10
N ARG A 74 -9.63 18.57 -4.87
CA ARG A 74 -9.62 19.98 -4.43
C ARG A 74 -8.29 20.45 -3.84
N TRP A 75 -7.63 19.61 -3.04
CA TRP A 75 -6.42 19.99 -2.28
C TRP A 75 -5.14 19.43 -2.88
N GLY A 76 -5.27 18.72 -4.01
CA GLY A 76 -4.17 18.04 -4.67
C GLY A 76 -4.02 16.59 -4.21
N ARG A 77 -3.50 15.76 -5.09
CA ARG A 77 -3.43 14.29 -4.91
C ARG A 77 -2.28 13.83 -4.02
N GLN A 78 -1.21 14.64 -3.95
CA GLN A 78 0.02 14.25 -3.25
C GLN A 78 -0.16 13.93 -1.77
N PRO A 79 -0.85 14.76 -0.94
CA PRO A 79 -0.99 14.47 0.48
C PRO A 79 -1.78 13.17 0.74
N PHE A 80 -2.74 12.85 -0.13
CA PHE A 80 -3.52 11.61 -0.01
C PHE A 80 -2.70 10.37 -0.37
N ILE A 81 -1.82 10.46 -1.38
CA ILE A 81 -0.89 9.39 -1.73
C ILE A 81 0.11 9.17 -0.59
N LEU A 82 0.66 10.24 -0.02
CA LEU A 82 1.56 10.18 1.14
C LEU A 82 0.85 9.53 2.35
N ALA A 83 -0.38 9.97 2.65
CA ALA A 83 -1.17 9.40 3.74
C ALA A 83 -1.41 7.89 3.54
N THR A 84 -1.76 7.48 2.33
CA THR A 84 -1.93 6.06 1.99
C THR A 84 -0.64 5.27 2.24
N PHE A 85 0.51 5.74 1.77
CA PHE A 85 1.78 5.06 1.99
C PHE A 85 2.18 5.05 3.47
N ALA A 86 1.87 6.11 4.22
CA ALA A 86 2.04 6.15 5.67
C ALA A 86 1.18 5.10 6.37
N PHE A 87 -0.09 4.96 6.00
CA PHE A 87 -0.97 3.94 6.58
C PHE A 87 -0.57 2.51 6.16
N PHE A 88 -0.02 2.30 4.96
CA PHE A 88 0.59 1.01 4.59
C PHE A 88 1.79 0.65 5.45
N THR A 89 2.56 1.64 5.89
CA THR A 89 3.68 1.47 6.82
C THR A 89 3.21 1.24 8.25
N LEU A 90 2.25 2.04 8.70
CA LEU A 90 1.77 2.02 10.08
C LEU A 90 0.93 0.78 10.41
N PHE A 91 0.17 0.25 9.46
CA PHE A 91 -0.71 -0.91 9.72
C PHE A 91 0.06 -2.13 10.22
N PRO A 92 1.05 -2.68 9.52
CA PRO A 92 1.79 -3.84 10.03
C PRO A 92 2.52 -3.53 11.34
N LEU A 93 3.07 -2.33 11.51
CA LEU A 93 3.73 -1.93 12.75
C LEU A 93 2.75 -1.83 13.92
N SER A 94 1.56 -1.29 13.70
CA SER A 94 0.54 -1.18 14.74
C SER A 94 0.05 -2.53 15.25
N LEU A 95 0.02 -3.56 14.41
CA LEU A 95 -0.32 -4.92 14.82
C LEU A 95 0.63 -5.48 15.88
N VAL A 96 1.93 -5.14 15.79
CA VAL A 96 2.96 -5.61 16.72
C VAL A 96 3.10 -4.70 17.93
N LEU A 97 2.97 -3.39 17.73
CA LEU A 97 3.23 -2.39 18.78
C LEU A 97 2.05 -2.18 19.74
N LEU A 98 0.82 -2.41 19.26
CA LEU A 98 -0.36 -2.20 20.08
C LEU A 98 -0.69 -3.43 20.93
N PRO A 99 -1.06 -3.24 22.21
CA PRO A 99 -1.61 -4.33 23.01
C PRO A 99 -2.88 -4.92 22.40
N SER A 100 -3.16 -6.21 22.63
CA SER A 100 -4.31 -6.93 22.02
C SER A 100 -5.67 -6.27 22.31
N LYS A 101 -5.81 -5.53 23.40
CA LYS A 101 -7.03 -4.75 23.71
C LYS A 101 -7.28 -3.57 22.78
N TRP A 102 -6.21 -3.03 22.15
CA TRP A 102 -6.25 -1.90 21.23
C TRP A 102 -6.13 -2.33 19.76
N LEU A 103 -6.25 -3.62 19.50
CA LEU A 103 -6.10 -4.19 18.14
C LEU A 103 -7.05 -3.56 17.12
N PHE A 104 -8.25 -3.13 17.55
CA PHE A 104 -9.21 -2.45 16.70
C PHE A 104 -8.62 -1.17 16.07
N LEU A 105 -7.73 -0.45 16.76
CA LEU A 105 -7.06 0.73 16.22
C LEU A 105 -6.13 0.38 15.05
N ALA A 106 -5.45 -0.77 15.12
CA ALA A 106 -4.66 -1.26 13.98
C ALA A 106 -5.55 -1.47 12.74
N PHE A 107 -6.75 -2.03 12.92
CA PHE A 107 -7.69 -2.25 11.81
C PHE A 107 -8.33 -0.94 11.30
N VAL A 108 -8.49 0.07 12.16
CA VAL A 108 -8.82 1.44 11.72
C VAL A 108 -7.73 1.98 10.79
N VAL A 109 -6.47 1.92 11.22
CA VAL A 109 -5.31 2.29 10.37
C VAL A 109 -5.30 1.48 9.08
N GLY A 110 -5.62 0.18 9.18
CA GLY A 110 -5.75 -0.72 8.03
C GLY A 110 -6.79 -0.27 7.00
N GLY A 111 -7.94 0.25 7.45
CA GLY A 111 -8.98 0.82 6.58
C GLY A 111 -8.56 2.11 5.91
N LEU A 112 -7.84 2.97 6.64
CA LEU A 112 -7.34 4.24 6.12
C LEU A 112 -6.29 4.10 5.01
N ARG A 113 -5.70 2.92 4.81
CA ARG A 113 -4.77 2.68 3.67
C ARG A 113 -5.39 2.94 2.30
N GLU A 114 -6.70 2.80 2.19
CA GLU A 114 -7.41 2.90 0.90
C GLU A 114 -7.78 4.35 0.53
N ILE A 115 -7.63 5.32 1.43
CA ILE A 115 -8.10 6.70 1.21
C ILE A 115 -7.41 7.42 0.05
N GLY A 116 -6.15 7.16 -0.23
CA GLY A 116 -5.41 7.76 -1.33
C GLY A 116 -5.34 6.89 -2.59
N GLU A 117 -5.99 5.73 -2.61
CA GLU A 117 -6.03 4.87 -3.81
C GLU A 117 -6.64 5.56 -5.03
N PRO A 118 -7.77 6.32 -4.92
CA PRO A 118 -8.29 7.09 -6.06
C PRO A 118 -7.27 8.09 -6.59
N ALA A 119 -6.66 8.86 -5.68
CA ALA A 119 -5.66 9.88 -6.03
C ALA A 119 -4.44 9.26 -6.72
N ARG A 120 -3.96 8.10 -6.22
CA ARG A 120 -2.84 7.36 -6.81
C ARG A 120 -3.19 6.83 -8.20
N LYS A 121 -4.37 6.21 -8.37
CA LYS A 121 -4.84 5.72 -9.67
C LYS A 121 -4.97 6.85 -10.69
N ALA A 122 -5.57 7.98 -10.30
CA ALA A 122 -5.67 9.16 -11.14
C ALA A 122 -4.27 9.69 -11.52
N ARG A 123 -3.32 9.74 -10.58
CA ARG A 123 -1.93 10.14 -10.86
C ARG A 123 -1.23 9.24 -11.87
N ILE A 124 -1.45 7.92 -11.81
CA ILE A 124 -0.90 6.97 -12.78
C ILE A 124 -1.46 7.25 -14.18
N VAL A 125 -2.76 7.53 -14.29
CA VAL A 125 -3.44 7.85 -15.55
C VAL A 125 -2.90 9.15 -16.14
N ASP A 126 -2.73 10.19 -15.32
CA ASP A 126 -2.24 11.50 -15.78
C ASP A 126 -0.79 11.46 -16.25
N LEU A 127 0.04 10.65 -15.60
CA LEU A 127 1.45 10.47 -15.98
C LEU A 127 1.63 9.58 -17.21
N ALA A 128 0.62 8.81 -17.61
CA ALA A 128 0.68 7.93 -18.76
C ALA A 128 0.32 8.70 -20.04
N GLU A 129 1.21 8.64 -21.04
CA GLU A 129 1.00 9.24 -22.37
C GLU A 129 -0.31 8.75 -23.00
N GLU A 130 -1.11 9.68 -23.55
CA GLU A 130 -2.46 9.38 -24.06
C GLU A 130 -2.49 8.29 -25.15
N THR A 131 -1.57 8.37 -26.09
CA THR A 131 -1.47 7.44 -27.23
C THR A 131 -1.24 5.98 -26.81
N HIS A 132 -0.58 5.77 -25.66
CA HIS A 132 -0.18 4.44 -25.18
C HIS A 132 -0.67 4.13 -23.77
N ARG A 133 -1.61 4.95 -23.24
CA ARG A 133 -2.07 4.94 -21.84
C ARG A 133 -2.42 3.54 -21.33
N GLY A 134 -3.27 2.81 -22.02
CA GLY A 134 -3.67 1.45 -21.61
C GLY A 134 -2.51 0.47 -21.50
N ARG A 135 -1.54 0.53 -22.43
CA ARG A 135 -0.36 -0.34 -22.42
C ARG A 135 0.59 0.02 -21.28
N ILE A 136 0.80 1.31 -21.03
CA ILE A 136 1.66 1.82 -19.94
C ILE A 136 1.08 1.44 -18.59
N ILE A 137 -0.23 1.65 -18.38
CA ILE A 137 -0.93 1.30 -17.14
C ILE A 137 -0.92 -0.23 -16.94
N GLY A 138 -1.18 -1.00 -17.99
CA GLY A 138 -1.10 -2.46 -17.95
C GLY A 138 0.27 -2.95 -17.51
N LEU A 139 1.34 -2.41 -18.11
CA LEU A 139 2.72 -2.75 -17.73
C LEU A 139 3.04 -2.34 -16.29
N TYR A 140 2.57 -1.17 -15.85
CA TYR A 140 2.72 -0.69 -14.47
C TYR A 140 2.17 -1.71 -13.47
N TYR A 141 0.90 -2.11 -13.64
CA TYR A 141 0.26 -3.07 -12.73
C TYR A 141 0.85 -4.48 -12.85
N GLN A 142 1.31 -4.87 -14.03
CA GLN A 142 1.98 -6.15 -14.24
C GLN A 142 3.30 -6.22 -13.46
N ILE A 143 4.18 -5.22 -13.59
CA ILE A 143 5.45 -5.17 -12.86
C ILE A 143 5.18 -5.15 -11.36
N ARG A 144 4.26 -4.30 -10.89
CA ARG A 144 3.88 -4.25 -9.49
C ARG A 144 3.37 -5.60 -8.96
N GLY A 145 2.54 -6.29 -9.73
CA GLY A 145 2.05 -7.62 -9.38
C GLY A 145 3.18 -8.64 -9.25
N PHE A 146 4.07 -8.69 -10.25
CA PHE A 146 5.21 -9.63 -10.21
C PHE A 146 6.15 -9.37 -9.03
N THR A 147 6.41 -8.11 -8.68
CA THR A 147 7.29 -7.78 -7.53
C THR A 147 6.69 -8.22 -6.20
N THR A 148 5.36 -8.34 -6.09
CA THR A 148 4.72 -8.77 -4.83
C THR A 148 4.62 -10.29 -4.67
N ILE A 149 4.83 -11.09 -5.73
CA ILE A 149 4.72 -12.56 -5.68
C ILE A 149 5.63 -13.18 -4.60
N PRO A 150 6.92 -12.85 -4.49
CA PRO A 150 7.81 -13.47 -3.50
C PRO A 150 7.56 -12.99 -2.06
N ALA A 151 6.83 -11.89 -1.86
CA ALA A 151 6.67 -11.28 -0.55
C ALA A 151 6.01 -12.20 0.51
N PRO A 152 4.90 -12.92 0.22
CA PRO A 152 4.33 -13.87 1.17
C PRO A 152 5.27 -15.02 1.53
N LEU A 153 6.10 -15.49 0.60
CA LEU A 153 7.08 -16.54 0.85
C LEU A 153 8.16 -16.07 1.84
N LEU A 154 8.67 -14.85 1.63
CA LEU A 154 9.58 -14.22 2.58
C LEU A 154 8.92 -14.00 3.93
N GLY A 155 7.65 -13.58 3.94
CA GLY A 155 6.86 -13.48 5.17
C GLY A 155 6.79 -14.82 5.92
N GLY A 156 6.65 -15.93 5.21
CA GLY A 156 6.65 -17.29 5.81
C GLY A 156 7.97 -17.68 6.42
N LEU A 157 9.06 -17.41 5.72
CA LEU A 157 10.40 -17.64 6.27
C LEU A 157 10.61 -16.82 7.54
N LEU A 158 10.22 -15.55 7.53
CA LEU A 158 10.34 -14.65 8.67
C LEU A 158 9.46 -15.09 9.85
N TRP A 159 8.26 -15.57 9.57
CA TRP A 159 7.35 -16.11 10.59
C TRP A 159 7.95 -17.30 11.35
N HIS A 160 8.73 -18.13 10.66
CA HIS A 160 9.43 -19.24 11.28
C HIS A 160 10.47 -18.79 12.31
N TYR A 161 11.15 -17.66 12.06
CA TYR A 161 12.12 -17.09 13.01
C TYR A 161 11.46 -16.28 14.14
N GLY A 162 10.24 -15.80 13.94
CA GLY A 162 9.47 -15.08 14.95
C GLY A 162 8.25 -14.39 14.36
N TYR A 163 7.14 -14.48 15.07
CA TYR A 163 5.80 -14.06 14.60
C TYR A 163 5.71 -12.55 14.25
N SER A 164 6.55 -11.71 14.84
CA SER A 164 6.57 -10.27 14.61
C SER A 164 7.35 -9.84 13.36
N TRP A 165 8.29 -10.65 12.89
CA TRP A 165 9.23 -10.27 11.83
C TRP A 165 8.57 -9.90 10.49
N PRO A 166 7.55 -10.62 10.00
CA PRO A 166 6.88 -10.25 8.74
C PRO A 166 6.28 -8.84 8.80
N PHE A 167 5.77 -8.44 9.96
CA PHE A 167 5.15 -7.13 10.17
C PHE A 167 6.20 -6.02 10.30
N ILE A 168 7.27 -6.26 11.05
CA ILE A 168 8.35 -5.28 11.26
C ILE A 168 9.06 -5.01 9.93
N LEU A 169 9.53 -6.06 9.24
CA LEU A 169 10.25 -5.90 7.97
C LEU A 169 9.32 -5.44 6.85
N GLY A 170 8.05 -5.87 6.85
CA GLY A 170 7.02 -5.36 5.95
C GLY A 170 6.77 -3.86 6.16
N GLY A 171 6.71 -3.42 7.41
CA GLY A 171 6.59 -2.01 7.78
C GLY A 171 7.82 -1.19 7.37
N ILE A 172 9.03 -1.72 7.58
CA ILE A 172 10.27 -1.07 7.16
C ILE A 172 10.34 -0.93 5.63
N ALA A 173 10.03 -1.99 4.88
CA ALA A 173 10.01 -1.95 3.42
C ALA A 173 9.00 -0.93 2.88
N SER A 174 7.79 -0.87 3.46
CA SER A 174 6.77 0.13 3.12
C SER A 174 7.23 1.54 3.51
N GLY A 175 7.89 1.70 4.67
CA GLY A 175 8.44 2.96 5.16
C GLY A 175 9.54 3.51 4.26
N LEU A 176 10.42 2.65 3.73
CA LEU A 176 11.41 3.06 2.73
C LEU A 176 10.73 3.61 1.48
N GLY A 177 9.65 2.98 1.00
CA GLY A 177 8.85 3.49 -0.11
C GLY A 177 8.26 4.86 0.20
N LEU A 178 7.68 5.06 1.39
CA LEU A 178 7.14 6.34 1.85
C LEU A 178 8.22 7.44 1.85
N VAL A 179 9.40 7.16 2.43
CA VAL A 179 10.50 8.14 2.49
C VAL A 179 10.98 8.50 1.07
N LEU A 180 11.16 7.51 0.19
CA LEU A 180 11.55 7.76 -1.20
C LEU A 180 10.51 8.60 -1.95
N TYR A 181 9.23 8.44 -1.67
CA TYR A 181 8.18 9.28 -2.24
C TYR A 181 8.24 10.71 -1.70
N ALA A 182 8.36 10.86 -0.38
CA ALA A 182 8.40 12.16 0.29
C ALA A 182 9.62 13.01 -0.11
N MET A 183 10.77 12.37 -0.34
CA MET A 183 12.02 13.04 -0.76
C MET A 183 12.04 13.45 -2.24
N ASN A 184 11.01 13.16 -3.03
CA ASN A 184 11.00 13.39 -4.47
C ASN A 184 9.98 14.48 -4.85
N PRO A 185 10.34 15.78 -4.72
CA PRO A 185 9.44 16.91 -5.00
C PRO A 185 8.94 16.94 -6.44
N ARG A 186 9.68 16.35 -7.40
CA ARG A 186 9.26 16.24 -8.82
C ARG A 186 8.09 15.28 -9.07
N LEU A 187 7.66 14.50 -8.07
CA LEU A 187 6.41 13.77 -8.11
C LEU A 187 5.22 14.66 -7.69
N SER A 188 5.52 15.84 -7.11
CA SER A 188 4.54 16.82 -6.64
C SER A 188 4.23 17.93 -7.65
N ASP A 189 5.18 18.32 -8.51
CA ASP A 189 5.15 19.55 -9.27
C ASP A 189 4.72 19.35 -10.73
N HIS A 190 3.47 18.99 -10.99
CA HIS A 190 2.81 19.26 -12.27
C HIS A 190 1.34 19.56 -12.01
N MET A 191 1.09 20.68 -11.32
CA MET A 191 -0.14 21.46 -11.41
C MET A 191 0.21 22.94 -11.09
N ALA A 192 0.75 23.62 -12.06
CA ALA A 192 0.65 25.05 -12.26
C ALA A 192 0.16 25.26 -13.69
#